data_e154d45cc0a6b9138602a7600a16141b
#
_entry.id   e154d45cc0a6b9138602a7600a16141b
#
_cell.length_a   1.000
_cell.length_b   1.000
_cell.length_c   1.000
_cell.angle_alpha   90.00
_cell.angle_beta   90.00
_cell.angle_gamma   90.00
#
_symmetry.space_group_name_H-M   'P 1'
#
loop_
_entity.id
_entity.type
_entity.pdbx_description
1 polymer ?
#
loop_
_entity_poly.entity_id
_entity_poly.type
_entity_poly.pdbx_seq_one_letter_code
_entity_poly.pdbx_strand_id
1 'polypeptide(L)'
;MIPSVGSRVSIRHRLPTGEFTDVIGHLLALTPNVVARTKSGELVEISRDDVVAMRELSHRPVRASEIRALEHAAALAWPGTEQHWQEGWLLRAAGGYTSRANSAVPLDFAATVATLPAIVDWYSRRGLPPWLALPDRLLPVRGLGGGAGVKHTRVMVADLPETTTPVAGAVLL
;
A
#
# COMPACT_ATOMS: atom_id res chain seq x y z
N MET A 1 -12.94 11.78 22.05
CA MET A 1 -12.79 10.30 21.93
C MET A 1 -11.32 10.00 22.18
N ILE A 2 -11.00 9.05 23.06
CA ILE A 2 -9.62 8.64 23.37
C ILE A 2 -9.19 7.64 22.29
N PRO A 3 -8.04 7.82 21.61
CA PRO A 3 -7.51 6.88 20.64
C PRO A 3 -7.29 5.48 21.21
N SER A 4 -7.47 4.45 20.40
CA SER A 4 -7.23 3.06 20.78
C SER A 4 -5.73 2.71 20.71
N VAL A 5 -5.29 1.78 21.57
CA VAL A 5 -3.95 1.19 21.43
C VAL A 5 -3.81 0.55 20.04
N GLY A 6 -2.68 0.78 19.39
CA GLY A 6 -2.42 0.42 17.99
C GLY A 6 -2.72 1.53 16.98
N SER A 7 -3.53 2.54 17.35
CA SER A 7 -3.79 3.70 16.47
C SER A 7 -2.53 4.56 16.30
N ARG A 8 -2.41 5.18 15.12
CA ARG A 8 -1.44 6.24 14.92
C ARG A 8 -1.97 7.54 15.52
N VAL A 9 -1.17 8.18 16.36
CA VAL A 9 -1.59 9.35 17.16
C VAL A 9 -0.62 10.51 17.03
N SER A 10 -1.13 11.73 17.25
CA SER A 10 -0.34 12.89 17.63
C SER A 10 -0.67 13.22 19.07
N ILE A 11 0.38 13.27 19.90
CA ILE A 11 0.28 13.53 21.33
C ILE A 11 1.00 14.83 21.61
N ARG A 12 0.27 15.86 22.04
CA ARG A 12 0.84 17.10 22.56
C ARG A 12 1.04 16.97 24.04
N HIS A 13 2.27 17.16 24.49
CA HIS A 13 2.59 17.04 25.90
C HIS A 13 3.54 18.16 26.36
N ARG A 14 3.59 18.34 27.68
CA ARG A 14 4.47 19.30 28.35
C ARG A 14 5.81 18.65 28.63
N LEU A 15 6.89 19.37 28.35
CA LEU A 15 8.24 19.00 28.73
C LEU A 15 8.54 19.44 30.18
N PRO A 16 9.56 18.86 30.84
CA PRO A 16 10.00 19.32 32.16
C PRO A 16 10.40 20.80 32.20
N THR A 17 10.77 21.36 31.05
CA THR A 17 11.05 22.80 30.88
C THR A 17 9.82 23.69 30.92
N GLY A 18 8.61 23.10 30.89
CA GLY A 18 7.34 23.79 30.77
C GLY A 18 6.89 24.07 29.34
N GLU A 19 7.73 23.81 28.34
CA GLU A 19 7.42 23.94 26.92
C GLU A 19 6.52 22.79 26.43
N PHE A 20 5.87 22.98 25.29
CA PHE A 20 5.05 21.97 24.65
C PHE A 20 5.74 21.39 23.42
N THR A 21 5.62 20.08 23.25
CA THR A 21 6.08 19.38 22.04
C THR A 21 5.03 18.38 21.57
N ASP A 22 5.17 17.91 20.33
CA ASP A 22 4.27 16.93 19.72
C ASP A 22 5.04 15.64 19.40
N VAL A 23 4.53 14.50 19.85
CA VAL A 23 5.00 13.18 19.47
C VAL A 23 4.02 12.55 18.50
N ILE A 24 4.53 12.08 17.34
CA ILE A 24 3.74 11.34 16.37
C ILE A 24 4.25 9.90 16.31
N GLY A 25 3.35 8.95 16.59
CA GLY A 25 3.71 7.54 16.64
C GLY A 25 2.51 6.62 16.71
N HIS A 26 2.77 5.33 16.91
CA HIS A 26 1.74 4.36 17.23
C HIS A 26 1.60 4.24 18.74
N LEU A 27 0.37 4.38 19.21
CA LEU A 27 0.05 4.28 20.64
C LEU A 27 0.19 2.82 21.08
N LEU A 28 1.06 2.56 22.04
CA LEU A 28 1.32 1.22 22.57
C LEU A 28 0.65 0.99 23.92
N ALA A 29 0.55 2.03 24.76
CA ALA A 29 -0.10 1.97 26.06
C ALA A 29 -0.71 3.32 26.44
N LEU A 30 -1.72 3.28 27.32
CA LEU A 30 -2.38 4.46 27.90
C LEU A 30 -2.20 4.52 29.41
N THR A 31 -1.81 3.43 30.04
CA THR A 31 -1.63 3.29 31.50
C THR A 31 -0.44 2.40 31.81
N PRO A 32 0.34 2.67 32.90
CA PRO A 32 0.23 3.83 33.78
C PRO A 32 0.58 5.14 33.07
N ASN A 33 1.52 5.11 32.12
CA ASN A 33 1.92 6.22 31.28
C ASN A 33 1.47 6.00 29.83
N VAL A 34 1.43 7.09 29.08
CA VAL A 34 1.20 7.00 27.62
C VAL A 34 2.51 6.62 26.94
N VAL A 35 2.52 5.52 26.22
CA VAL A 35 3.69 5.05 25.47
C VAL A 35 3.37 5.08 23.98
N ALA A 36 4.21 5.74 23.21
CA ALA A 36 4.10 5.78 21.75
C ALA A 36 5.43 5.40 21.11
N ARG A 37 5.35 4.62 20.01
CA ARG A 37 6.49 4.28 19.16
C ARG A 37 6.52 5.20 17.95
N THR A 38 7.58 5.99 17.84
CA THR A 38 7.79 6.92 16.72
C THR A 38 8.09 6.17 15.42
N LYS A 39 8.14 6.89 14.31
CA LYS A 39 8.51 6.34 13.00
C LYS A 39 9.95 5.78 12.97
N SER A 40 10.86 6.35 13.77
CA SER A 40 12.24 5.86 13.92
C SER A 40 12.36 4.60 14.79
N GLY A 41 11.24 4.13 15.36
CA GLY A 41 11.22 2.99 16.28
C GLY A 41 11.46 3.37 17.75
N GLU A 42 11.76 4.62 18.05
CA GLU A 42 11.97 5.12 19.40
C GLU A 42 10.69 4.99 20.22
N LEU A 43 10.82 4.54 21.47
CA LEU A 43 9.75 4.50 22.45
C LEU A 43 9.77 5.80 23.27
N VAL A 44 8.70 6.54 23.19
CA VAL A 44 8.49 7.75 23.98
C VAL A 44 7.46 7.46 25.05
N GLU A 45 7.85 7.59 26.30
CA GLU A 45 6.98 7.46 27.46
C GLU A 45 6.65 8.85 28.03
N ILE A 46 5.37 9.13 28.20
CA ILE A 46 4.85 10.43 28.61
C ILE A 46 3.94 10.22 29.83
N SER A 47 4.20 10.97 30.93
CA SER A 47 3.26 10.97 32.03
C SER A 47 1.87 11.41 31.56
N ARG A 48 0.84 10.76 32.04
CA ARG A 48 -0.55 11.14 31.70
C ARG A 48 -0.88 12.57 32.07
N ASP A 49 -0.30 13.06 33.17
CA ASP A 49 -0.52 14.41 33.67
C ASP A 49 0.11 15.49 32.74
N ASP A 50 1.11 15.10 31.97
CA ASP A 50 1.76 15.98 31.01
C ASP A 50 1.07 15.97 29.63
N VAL A 51 0.17 15.02 29.35
CA VAL A 51 -0.57 14.98 28.08
C VAL A 51 -1.61 16.09 28.04
N VAL A 52 -1.43 17.04 27.12
CA VAL A 52 -2.34 18.17 26.91
C VAL A 52 -3.44 17.83 25.91
N ALA A 53 -3.07 17.13 24.85
CA ALA A 53 -4.02 16.69 23.83
C ALA A 53 -3.51 15.42 23.15
N MET A 54 -4.45 14.55 22.78
CA MET A 54 -4.18 13.36 21.98
C MET A 54 -5.26 13.24 20.92
N ARG A 55 -4.84 13.05 19.68
CA ARG A 55 -5.76 12.81 18.57
C ARG A 55 -5.29 11.64 17.72
N GLU A 56 -6.22 10.84 17.28
CA GLU A 56 -5.96 9.83 16.29
C GLU A 56 -5.66 10.49 14.94
N LEU A 57 -4.59 10.05 14.30
CA LEU A 57 -4.24 10.47 12.95
C LEU A 57 -4.76 9.42 11.98
N SER A 58 -5.42 9.88 10.93
CA SER A 58 -5.74 9.02 9.80
C SER A 58 -4.46 8.33 9.31
N HIS A 59 -4.60 7.11 8.78
CA HIS A 59 -3.47 6.41 8.18
C HIS A 59 -2.72 7.34 7.23
N ARG A 60 -1.38 7.31 7.29
CA ARG A 60 -0.55 8.05 6.34
C ARG A 60 -1.05 7.75 4.93
N PRO A 61 -1.35 8.78 4.12
CA PRO A 61 -1.75 8.55 2.73
C PRO A 61 -0.62 7.79 2.02
N VAL A 62 -0.91 6.61 1.51
CA VAL A 62 0.04 5.83 0.71
C VAL A 62 0.37 6.63 -0.55
N ARG A 63 1.63 6.83 -0.87
CA ARG A 63 2.05 7.57 -2.07
C ARG A 63 1.80 6.73 -3.33
N ALA A 64 1.53 7.38 -4.46
CA ALA A 64 1.39 6.68 -5.73
C ALA A 64 2.65 5.88 -6.11
N SER A 65 3.84 6.35 -5.73
CA SER A 65 5.10 5.62 -5.90
C SER A 65 5.15 4.32 -5.06
N GLU A 66 4.64 4.35 -3.84
CA GLU A 66 4.57 3.16 -2.97
C GLU A 66 3.57 2.13 -3.55
N ILE A 67 2.45 2.61 -4.10
CA ILE A 67 1.48 1.74 -4.79
C ILE A 67 2.12 1.09 -6.02
N ARG A 68 2.82 1.88 -6.86
CA ARG A 68 3.52 1.33 -8.04
C ARG A 68 4.59 0.31 -7.66
N ALA A 69 5.41 0.61 -6.67
CA ALA A 69 6.44 -0.31 -6.21
C ALA A 69 5.85 -1.63 -5.72
N LEU A 70 4.76 -1.58 -4.95
CA LEU A 70 4.07 -2.77 -4.46
C LEU A 70 3.44 -3.58 -5.60
N GLU A 71 2.74 -2.93 -6.53
CA GLU A 71 2.13 -3.61 -7.67
C GLU A 71 3.18 -4.20 -8.62
N HIS A 72 4.34 -3.53 -8.77
CA HIS A 72 5.45 -4.06 -9.55
C HIS A 72 6.05 -5.30 -8.87
N ALA A 73 6.30 -5.27 -7.57
CA ALA A 73 6.76 -6.43 -6.81
C ALA A 73 5.75 -7.60 -6.90
N ALA A 74 4.45 -7.31 -6.78
CA ALA A 74 3.41 -8.31 -6.94
C ALA A 74 3.35 -8.88 -8.37
N ALA A 75 3.66 -8.07 -9.39
CA ALA A 75 3.75 -8.53 -10.77
C ALA A 75 4.95 -9.45 -11.01
N LEU A 76 6.08 -9.16 -10.39
CA LEU A 76 7.27 -10.03 -10.44
C LEU A 76 7.04 -11.36 -9.72
N ALA A 77 6.31 -11.36 -8.60
CA ALA A 77 5.96 -12.58 -7.88
C ALA A 77 4.91 -13.43 -8.61
N TRP A 78 4.14 -12.84 -9.54
CA TRP A 78 3.13 -13.54 -10.32
C TRP A 78 3.16 -13.08 -11.79
N PRO A 79 4.23 -13.41 -12.54
CA PRO A 79 4.51 -12.80 -13.83
C PRO A 79 3.56 -13.25 -14.96
N GLY A 80 2.92 -14.41 -14.83
CA GLY A 80 2.27 -15.06 -15.95
C GLY A 80 3.29 -15.79 -16.84
N THR A 81 2.82 -16.27 -17.99
CA THR A 81 3.68 -16.93 -18.99
C THR A 81 4.22 -15.96 -20.03
N GLU A 82 3.57 -14.83 -20.21
CA GLU A 82 3.95 -13.76 -21.12
C GLU A 82 3.75 -12.40 -20.45
N GLN A 83 4.70 -11.49 -20.68
CA GLN A 83 4.66 -10.10 -20.25
C GLN A 83 4.97 -9.17 -21.42
N HIS A 84 4.30 -8.03 -21.46
CA HIS A 84 4.56 -6.99 -22.43
C HIS A 84 4.36 -5.60 -21.82
N TRP A 85 5.29 -4.69 -22.09
CA TRP A 85 5.14 -3.28 -21.72
C TRP A 85 4.58 -2.48 -22.86
N GLN A 86 3.50 -1.77 -22.62
CA GLN A 86 2.80 -0.93 -23.59
C GLN A 86 2.54 0.44 -23.00
N GLU A 87 3.32 1.45 -23.38
CA GLU A 87 3.13 2.85 -22.96
C GLU A 87 2.84 3.02 -21.46
N GLY A 88 3.69 2.43 -20.62
CA GLY A 88 3.56 2.50 -19.16
C GLY A 88 2.62 1.49 -18.52
N TRP A 89 1.97 0.66 -19.31
CA TRP A 89 1.19 -0.47 -18.84
C TRP A 89 2.00 -1.75 -18.88
N LEU A 90 1.93 -2.56 -17.83
CA LEU A 90 2.40 -3.94 -17.83
C LEU A 90 1.23 -4.87 -18.13
N LEU A 91 1.27 -5.54 -19.29
CA LEU A 91 0.31 -6.52 -19.75
C LEU A 91 0.85 -7.91 -19.41
N ARG A 92 -0.01 -8.78 -18.89
CA ARG A 92 0.35 -10.17 -18.55
C ARG A 92 -0.67 -11.13 -19.10
N ALA A 93 -0.20 -12.29 -19.58
CA ALA A 93 -1.05 -13.39 -20.05
C ALA A 93 -0.55 -14.71 -19.49
N ALA A 94 -1.49 -15.58 -19.11
CA ALA A 94 -1.23 -16.93 -18.58
C ALA A 94 -2.44 -17.83 -18.86
N GLY A 95 -2.86 -17.93 -20.13
CA GLY A 95 -3.93 -18.81 -20.57
C GLY A 95 -5.31 -18.53 -19.92
N GLY A 96 -5.54 -17.37 -19.32
CA GLY A 96 -6.82 -16.99 -18.72
C GLY A 96 -7.12 -17.60 -17.34
N TYR A 97 -6.21 -18.38 -16.77
CA TYR A 97 -6.47 -19.13 -15.53
C TYR A 97 -6.73 -18.25 -14.30
N THR A 98 -6.00 -17.16 -14.12
CA THR A 98 -6.21 -16.20 -13.03
C THR A 98 -6.32 -14.79 -13.55
N SER A 99 -7.18 -13.95 -12.94
CA SER A 99 -7.30 -12.54 -13.33
C SER A 99 -6.00 -11.77 -13.12
N ARG A 100 -5.24 -12.05 -12.06
CA ARG A 100 -4.00 -11.35 -11.75
C ARG A 100 -2.90 -11.58 -12.79
N ALA A 101 -2.73 -12.82 -13.25
CA ALA A 101 -1.75 -13.16 -14.28
C ALA A 101 -2.23 -12.87 -15.72
N ASN A 102 -3.48 -12.41 -15.90
CA ASN A 102 -4.08 -12.11 -17.20
C ASN A 102 -4.68 -10.70 -17.19
N SER A 103 -3.97 -9.72 -16.63
CA SER A 103 -4.45 -8.35 -16.55
C SER A 103 -3.36 -7.35 -16.90
N ALA A 104 -3.79 -6.20 -17.46
CA ALA A 104 -2.96 -5.02 -17.64
C ALA A 104 -3.02 -4.14 -16.39
N VAL A 105 -1.88 -3.63 -15.94
CA VAL A 105 -1.76 -2.74 -14.79
C VAL A 105 -0.94 -1.50 -15.16
N PRO A 106 -1.39 -0.25 -14.81
CA PRO A 106 -0.65 0.98 -15.10
C PRO A 106 0.46 1.17 -14.07
N LEU A 107 1.71 0.84 -14.42
CA LEU A 107 2.84 0.90 -13.49
C LEU A 107 3.78 2.08 -13.72
N ASP A 108 3.73 2.72 -14.86
CA ASP A 108 4.53 3.89 -15.18
C ASP A 108 3.68 5.16 -15.25
N PHE A 109 4.34 6.32 -15.14
CA PHE A 109 3.69 7.63 -15.26
C PHE A 109 3.17 7.92 -16.68
N ALA A 110 3.73 7.23 -17.69
CA ALA A 110 3.27 7.32 -19.08
C ALA A 110 1.94 6.60 -19.31
N ALA A 111 1.48 5.74 -18.38
CA ALA A 111 0.23 5.02 -18.54
C ALA A 111 -0.96 5.98 -18.63
N THR A 112 -1.69 5.91 -19.71
CA THR A 112 -2.89 6.71 -19.97
C THR A 112 -4.05 5.85 -20.48
N VAL A 113 -5.25 6.41 -20.47
CA VAL A 113 -6.43 5.75 -21.05
C VAL A 113 -6.37 5.66 -22.58
N ALA A 114 -5.55 6.48 -23.24
CA ALA A 114 -5.37 6.45 -24.68
C ALA A 114 -4.77 5.12 -25.18
N THR A 115 -4.06 4.40 -24.32
CA THR A 115 -3.45 3.09 -24.62
C THR A 115 -4.48 1.94 -24.63
N LEU A 116 -5.70 2.15 -24.09
CA LEU A 116 -6.68 1.07 -23.95
C LEU A 116 -7.02 0.32 -25.25
N PRO A 117 -7.18 0.96 -26.41
CA PRO A 117 -7.43 0.22 -27.65
C PRO A 117 -6.31 -0.77 -28.00
N ALA A 118 -5.05 -0.39 -27.80
CA ALA A 118 -3.91 -1.26 -28.04
C ALA A 118 -3.86 -2.42 -27.00
N ILE A 119 -4.24 -2.17 -25.76
CA ILE A 119 -4.37 -3.21 -24.72
C ILE A 119 -5.46 -4.21 -25.12
N VAL A 120 -6.64 -3.74 -25.51
CA VAL A 120 -7.75 -4.59 -25.96
C VAL A 120 -7.32 -5.47 -27.14
N ASP A 121 -6.64 -4.88 -28.13
CA ASP A 121 -6.14 -5.60 -29.29
C ASP A 121 -5.09 -6.66 -28.90
N TRP A 122 -4.19 -6.34 -27.97
CA TRP A 122 -3.18 -7.27 -27.48
C TRP A 122 -3.80 -8.51 -26.82
N TYR A 123 -4.84 -8.35 -25.98
CA TYR A 123 -5.57 -9.47 -25.36
C TYR A 123 -6.42 -10.22 -26.38
N SER A 124 -7.10 -9.53 -27.29
CA SER A 124 -7.96 -10.13 -28.32
C SER A 124 -7.18 -11.10 -29.21
N ARG A 125 -5.95 -10.73 -29.61
CA ARG A 125 -5.08 -11.62 -30.39
C ARG A 125 -4.69 -12.92 -29.66
N ARG A 126 -4.90 -12.98 -28.34
CA ARG A 126 -4.63 -14.15 -27.48
C ARG A 126 -5.89 -14.88 -27.08
N GLY A 127 -7.05 -14.44 -27.57
CA GLY A 127 -8.35 -15.00 -27.16
C GLY A 127 -8.67 -14.78 -25.68
N LEU A 128 -8.09 -13.73 -25.08
CA LEU A 128 -8.25 -13.41 -23.67
C LEU A 128 -9.09 -12.13 -23.47
N PRO A 129 -9.92 -12.07 -22.42
CA PRO A 129 -10.61 -10.83 -22.09
C PRO A 129 -9.61 -9.79 -21.56
N PRO A 130 -9.76 -8.51 -21.94
CA PRO A 130 -8.87 -7.43 -21.51
C PRO A 130 -9.17 -6.99 -20.07
N TRP A 131 -8.69 -7.73 -19.11
CA TRP A 131 -8.81 -7.35 -17.69
C TRP A 131 -7.85 -6.20 -17.35
N LEU A 132 -8.37 -5.20 -16.66
CA LEU A 132 -7.59 -4.09 -16.14
C LEU A 132 -7.50 -4.20 -14.61
N ALA A 133 -6.30 -4.27 -14.07
CA ALA A 133 -6.05 -4.12 -12.66
C ALA A 133 -5.71 -2.64 -12.39
N LEU A 134 -6.63 -1.93 -11.78
CA LEU A 134 -6.56 -0.48 -11.59
C LEU A 134 -6.38 -0.16 -10.10
N PRO A 135 -5.14 -0.04 -9.62
CA PRO A 135 -4.91 0.44 -8.28
C PRO A 135 -5.40 1.88 -8.14
N ASP A 136 -6.10 2.16 -7.04
CA ASP A 136 -6.56 3.49 -6.72
C ASP A 136 -5.42 4.51 -6.82
N ARG A 137 -5.71 5.70 -7.37
CA ARG A 137 -4.81 6.85 -7.48
C ARG A 137 -3.68 6.71 -8.51
N LEU A 138 -3.55 5.59 -9.22
CA LEU A 138 -2.58 5.47 -10.33
C LEU A 138 -3.16 5.97 -11.66
N LEU A 139 -4.44 5.69 -11.89
CA LEU A 139 -5.16 6.14 -13.08
C LEU A 139 -6.59 6.54 -12.70
N PRO A 140 -7.11 7.69 -13.17
CA PRO A 140 -8.48 8.09 -12.91
C PRO A 140 -9.47 7.19 -13.67
N VAL A 141 -10.27 6.43 -12.94
CA VAL A 141 -11.27 5.50 -13.49
C VAL A 141 -12.36 6.21 -14.32
N ARG A 142 -12.59 7.50 -14.05
CA ARG A 142 -13.63 8.31 -14.73
C ARG A 142 -13.44 8.46 -16.25
N GLY A 143 -12.26 8.17 -16.77
CA GLY A 143 -11.95 8.26 -18.21
C GLY A 143 -12.09 6.95 -18.99
N LEU A 144 -12.50 5.86 -18.37
CA LEU A 144 -12.47 4.54 -18.99
C LEU A 144 -13.63 4.24 -19.96
N GLY A 145 -14.58 5.18 -20.12
CA GLY A 145 -15.57 5.16 -21.22
C GLY A 145 -16.56 3.99 -21.26
N GLY A 146 -16.48 3.06 -20.34
CA GLY A 146 -17.34 1.87 -20.24
C GLY A 146 -16.55 0.69 -19.72
N GLY A 147 -17.14 -0.05 -18.86
CA GLY A 147 -16.56 -1.21 -18.19
C GLY A 147 -17.18 -1.37 -16.81
N ALA A 148 -17.38 -2.59 -16.37
CA ALA A 148 -17.91 -2.86 -15.03
C ALA A 148 -16.73 -3.22 -14.11
N GLY A 149 -16.72 -2.63 -12.91
CA GLY A 149 -15.87 -3.09 -11.82
C GLY A 149 -16.39 -4.43 -11.33
N VAL A 150 -15.63 -5.51 -11.52
CA VAL A 150 -16.06 -6.86 -11.17
C VAL A 150 -15.45 -7.38 -9.88
N LYS A 151 -14.31 -6.81 -9.47
CA LYS A 151 -13.62 -7.17 -8.23
C LYS A 151 -13.07 -5.92 -7.56
N HIS A 152 -13.45 -5.72 -6.32
CA HIS A 152 -12.83 -4.74 -5.45
C HIS A 152 -11.96 -5.47 -4.43
N THR A 153 -10.67 -5.17 -4.40
CA THR A 153 -9.71 -5.78 -3.47
C THR A 153 -9.03 -4.70 -2.66
N ARG A 154 -8.75 -4.99 -1.40
CA ARG A 154 -7.89 -4.17 -0.56
C ARG A 154 -6.56 -4.86 -0.41
N VAL A 155 -5.50 -4.18 -0.84
CA VAL A 155 -4.12 -4.64 -0.60
C VAL A 155 -3.68 -4.11 0.75
N MET A 156 -3.19 -4.99 1.60
CA MET A 156 -2.64 -4.65 2.91
C MET A 156 -1.16 -5.01 2.93
N VAL A 157 -0.37 -4.16 3.56
CA VAL A 157 1.07 -4.37 3.78
C VAL A 157 1.37 -4.26 5.26
N ALA A 158 2.35 -5.02 5.72
CA ALA A 158 2.89 -4.93 7.06
C ALA A 158 4.41 -4.97 6.98
N ASP A 159 5.06 -4.31 7.95
CA ASP A 159 6.49 -4.48 8.12
C ASP A 159 6.76 -5.92 8.56
N LEU A 160 7.76 -6.54 7.96
CA LEU A 160 8.21 -7.84 8.42
C LEU A 160 8.89 -7.67 9.78
N PRO A 161 8.62 -8.53 10.76
CA PRO A 161 9.39 -8.55 11.99
C PRO A 161 10.86 -8.83 11.64
N GLU A 162 11.77 -8.13 12.32
CA GLU A 162 13.20 -8.46 12.22
C GLU A 162 13.40 -9.88 12.74
N THR A 163 13.41 -10.84 11.84
CA THR A 163 13.71 -12.24 12.17
C THR A 163 15.21 -12.37 12.25
N THR A 164 15.73 -12.35 13.47
CA THR A 164 17.14 -12.64 13.75
C THR A 164 17.47 -14.13 13.71
N THR A 165 16.48 -14.99 13.57
CA THR A 165 16.69 -16.44 13.54
C THR A 165 16.55 -16.96 12.10
N PRO A 166 17.62 -17.49 11.49
CA PRO A 166 17.51 -18.20 10.22
C PRO A 166 16.54 -19.37 10.38
N VAL A 167 15.54 -19.45 9.53
CA VAL A 167 14.69 -20.64 9.48
C VAL A 167 15.53 -21.75 8.87
N ALA A 168 15.97 -22.69 9.70
CA ALA A 168 16.71 -23.86 9.25
C ALA A 168 15.84 -24.64 8.23
N GLY A 169 16.35 -24.80 7.01
CA GLY A 169 15.68 -25.56 5.95
C GLY A 169 14.97 -24.74 4.88
N ALA A 170 15.00 -23.41 4.90
CA ALA A 170 14.51 -22.61 3.78
C ALA A 170 15.51 -22.68 2.61
N VAL A 171 15.14 -23.37 1.55
CA VAL A 171 15.85 -23.34 0.28
C VAL A 171 15.18 -22.27 -0.59
N LEU A 172 15.92 -21.24 -0.96
CA LEU A 172 15.50 -20.30 -2.00
C LEU A 172 15.63 -21.02 -3.35
N LEU A 173 14.51 -21.27 -3.99
CA LEU A 173 14.45 -21.75 -5.38
C LEU A 173 14.56 -20.58 -6.35
#